data_17056f350a7844b568f372ee8286c2e1
#
_entry.id   17056f350a7844b568f372ee8286c2e1
#
_cell.length_a   1.000
_cell.length_b   1.000
_cell.length_c   1.000
_cell.angle_alpha   90.00
_cell.angle_beta   90.00
_cell.angle_gamma   90.00
#
_symmetry.space_group_name_H-M   'P 1'
#
loop_
_entity.id
_entity.type
_entity.pdbx_description
1 polymer ?
#
loop_
_entity_poly.entity_id
_entity_poly.type
_entity_poly.pdbx_seq_one_letter_code
_entity_poly.pdbx_strand_id
1 'polypeptide(L)'
;ACSLKEAKVYLANYQNIYGTAYTIDLWQHDFGDASLLDYVKDITLEELTRVYTMDLLAQSQEVTLSEDETAKVAEAAKEYYASLSEDETAYMDVAEADIAEYYTHYALAQKLYHSLTNGVNEEVSDDEARVMEIMQIYVTDEDRAHEVEQKLAQGDDFASVANNYNELSAIQVTVSRD
;
A
#
# COMPACT_ATOMS: atom_id res chain seq x y z
N ALA A 1 -0.95 -7.44 19.88
CA ALA A 1 -0.09 -8.64 19.95
C ALA A 1 0.77 -8.80 18.70
N CYS A 2 0.19 -8.81 17.50
CA CYS A 2 0.95 -8.90 16.23
C CYS A 2 1.94 -7.74 16.08
N SER A 3 1.50 -6.52 16.29
CA SER A 3 2.34 -5.32 16.18
C SER A 3 3.51 -5.29 17.15
N LEU A 4 3.35 -5.88 18.36
CA LEU A 4 4.46 -5.99 19.29
C LEU A 4 5.53 -6.97 18.79
N LYS A 5 5.12 -8.04 18.11
CA LYS A 5 6.04 -9.02 17.53
C LYS A 5 6.82 -8.42 16.35
N GLU A 6 6.16 -7.64 15.51
CA GLU A 6 6.78 -6.90 14.43
C GLU A 6 7.77 -5.84 14.93
N ALA A 7 7.40 -5.09 15.96
CA ALA A 7 8.28 -4.12 16.59
C ALA A 7 9.53 -4.80 17.23
N LYS A 8 9.37 -5.97 17.84
CA LYS A 8 10.51 -6.76 18.35
C LYS A 8 11.45 -7.23 17.23
N VAL A 9 10.90 -7.66 16.09
CA VAL A 9 11.71 -8.04 14.91
C VAL A 9 12.47 -6.85 14.38
N TYR A 10 11.82 -5.68 14.28
CA TYR A 10 12.45 -4.45 13.86
C TYR A 10 13.60 -4.04 14.80
N LEU A 11 13.34 -4.10 16.12
CA LEU A 11 14.34 -3.81 17.15
C LEU A 11 15.54 -4.76 17.06
N ALA A 12 15.28 -6.06 16.90
CA ALA A 12 16.34 -7.07 16.77
C ALA A 12 17.18 -6.84 15.50
N ASN A 13 16.56 -6.50 14.39
CA ASN A 13 17.25 -6.17 13.14
C ASN A 13 18.10 -4.90 13.29
N TYR A 14 17.58 -3.90 13.97
CA TYR A 14 18.32 -2.66 14.24
C TYR A 14 19.53 -2.92 15.14
N GLN A 15 19.36 -3.71 16.20
CA GLN A 15 20.46 -4.10 17.09
C GLN A 15 21.53 -4.95 16.38
N ASN A 16 21.12 -5.79 15.42
CA ASN A 16 22.06 -6.57 14.62
C ASN A 16 22.89 -5.69 13.66
N ILE A 17 22.33 -4.60 13.16
CA ILE A 17 23.01 -3.69 12.23
C ILE A 17 23.92 -2.72 12.96
N TYR A 18 23.47 -2.19 14.09
CA TYR A 18 24.16 -1.09 14.80
C TYR A 18 24.83 -1.52 16.11
N GLY A 19 24.68 -2.78 16.50
CA GLY A 19 25.26 -3.37 17.70
C GLY A 19 24.42 -3.18 18.97
N THR A 20 24.58 -4.11 19.92
CA THR A 20 23.83 -4.14 21.19
C THR A 20 24.29 -3.09 22.22
N ALA A 21 25.36 -2.37 21.96
CA ALA A 21 25.89 -1.33 22.85
C ALA A 21 25.09 0.00 22.82
N TYR A 22 24.11 0.12 21.94
CA TYR A 22 23.21 1.26 21.90
C TYR A 22 22.14 1.12 22.99
N THR A 23 22.32 1.82 24.10
CA THR A 23 21.37 1.89 25.22
C THR A 23 20.26 2.91 25.03
N ILE A 24 19.95 3.30 23.79
CA ILE A 24 18.85 4.20 23.49
C ILE A 24 17.55 3.45 23.71
N ASP A 25 16.62 4.03 24.45
CA ASP A 25 15.22 3.60 24.45
C ASP A 25 14.61 3.89 23.09
N LEU A 26 14.71 2.91 22.19
CA LEU A 26 14.22 3.04 20.80
C LEU A 26 12.72 3.30 20.74
N TRP A 27 11.96 2.91 21.75
CA TRP A 27 10.51 3.16 21.78
C TRP A 27 10.19 4.64 21.96
N GLN A 28 11.03 5.35 22.71
CA GLN A 28 10.88 6.77 22.96
C GLN A 28 11.73 7.64 22.03
N HIS A 29 12.51 6.99 21.15
CA HIS A 29 13.35 7.74 20.22
C HIS A 29 12.49 8.50 19.21
N ASP A 30 12.76 9.79 19.09
CA ASP A 30 12.12 10.68 18.13
C ASP A 30 12.76 10.51 16.75
N PHE A 31 11.95 10.11 15.77
CA PHE A 31 12.36 9.97 14.37
C PHE A 31 12.00 11.21 13.52
N GLY A 32 11.66 12.33 14.16
CA GLY A 32 11.41 13.62 13.55
C GLY A 32 10.02 14.18 13.83
N ASP A 33 8.96 13.37 13.71
CA ASP A 33 7.58 13.81 13.95
C ASP A 33 6.88 12.98 15.05
N ALA A 34 7.39 11.79 15.36
CA ALA A 34 6.79 10.89 16.36
C ALA A 34 7.82 9.89 16.91
N SER A 35 7.57 9.36 18.10
CA SER A 35 8.34 8.23 18.64
C SER A 35 8.00 6.93 17.92
N LEU A 36 8.90 5.95 17.97
CA LEU A 36 8.59 4.60 17.44
C LEU A 36 7.34 4.02 18.10
N LEU A 37 7.13 4.29 19.38
CA LEU A 37 5.96 3.84 20.11
C LEU A 37 4.67 4.43 19.53
N ASP A 38 4.65 5.74 19.25
CA ASP A 38 3.49 6.41 18.68
C ASP A 38 3.22 5.91 17.27
N TYR A 39 4.25 5.78 16.44
CA TYR A 39 4.13 5.21 15.10
C TYR A 39 3.53 3.80 15.10
N VAL A 40 4.01 2.91 15.99
CA VAL A 40 3.47 1.54 16.10
C VAL A 40 2.02 1.55 16.59
N LYS A 41 1.65 2.45 17.50
CA LYS A 41 0.26 2.61 17.96
C LYS A 41 -0.64 3.07 16.83
N ASP A 42 -0.22 4.04 16.06
CA ASP A 42 -1.00 4.59 14.94
C ASP A 42 -1.25 3.53 13.87
N ILE A 43 -0.22 2.82 13.42
CA ILE A 43 -0.37 1.71 12.47
C ILE A 43 -1.30 0.62 13.03
N THR A 44 -1.16 0.30 14.32
CA THR A 44 -2.02 -0.71 14.95
C THR A 44 -3.47 -0.26 14.95
N LEU A 45 -3.72 1.01 15.26
CA LEU A 45 -5.07 1.57 15.28
C LEU A 45 -5.68 1.62 13.87
N GLU A 46 -4.89 1.99 12.87
CA GLU A 46 -5.32 1.96 11.46
C GLU A 46 -5.69 0.56 11.02
N GLU A 47 -4.85 -0.44 11.33
CA GLU A 47 -5.11 -1.83 10.98
C GLU A 47 -6.37 -2.37 11.68
N LEU A 48 -6.52 -2.13 12.98
CA LEU A 48 -7.73 -2.49 13.71
C LEU A 48 -8.98 -1.83 13.12
N THR A 49 -8.90 -0.53 12.83
CA THR A 49 -9.99 0.21 12.22
C THR A 49 -10.39 -0.39 10.87
N ARG A 50 -9.42 -0.74 10.05
CA ARG A 50 -9.64 -1.40 8.75
C ARG A 50 -10.33 -2.76 8.93
N VAL A 51 -9.80 -3.61 9.81
CA VAL A 51 -10.35 -4.95 10.05
C VAL A 51 -11.78 -4.88 10.55
N TYR A 52 -12.05 -4.07 11.57
CA TYR A 52 -13.40 -3.96 12.14
C TYR A 52 -14.40 -3.27 11.19
N THR A 53 -13.94 -2.31 10.37
CA THR A 53 -14.81 -1.70 9.35
C THR A 53 -15.21 -2.73 8.29
N MET A 54 -14.24 -3.54 7.82
CA MET A 54 -14.51 -4.60 6.86
C MET A 54 -15.38 -5.71 7.47
N ASP A 55 -15.21 -6.05 8.73
CA ASP A 55 -16.06 -7.02 9.42
C ASP A 55 -17.52 -6.51 9.54
N LEU A 56 -17.73 -5.26 9.92
CA LEU A 56 -19.05 -4.66 9.94
C LEU A 56 -19.72 -4.68 8.55
N LEU A 57 -18.95 -4.44 7.51
CA LEU A 57 -19.44 -4.54 6.14
C LEU A 57 -19.74 -6.00 5.76
N ALA A 58 -18.90 -6.95 6.16
CA ALA A 58 -19.14 -8.38 5.96
C ALA A 58 -20.46 -8.84 6.60
N GLN A 59 -20.69 -8.41 7.85
CA GLN A 59 -21.94 -8.68 8.56
C GLN A 59 -23.15 -8.09 7.82
N SER A 60 -23.03 -6.86 7.32
CA SER A 60 -24.13 -6.21 6.57
C SER A 60 -24.45 -6.92 5.24
N GLN A 61 -23.50 -7.66 4.69
CA GLN A 61 -23.63 -8.46 3.48
C GLN A 61 -23.88 -9.95 3.75
N GLU A 62 -24.14 -10.31 5.01
CA GLU A 62 -24.39 -11.71 5.43
C GLU A 62 -23.22 -12.66 5.12
N VAL A 63 -21.99 -12.14 5.02
CA VAL A 63 -20.81 -12.98 4.83
C VAL A 63 -20.50 -13.68 6.15
N THR A 64 -20.42 -15.01 6.11
CA THR A 64 -20.15 -15.84 7.28
C THR A 64 -19.00 -16.80 6.99
N LEU A 65 -18.28 -17.20 8.04
CA LEU A 65 -17.28 -18.28 7.94
C LEU A 65 -17.99 -19.64 7.90
N SER A 66 -17.47 -20.56 7.09
CA SER A 66 -17.87 -21.96 7.14
C SER A 66 -17.34 -22.65 8.41
N GLU A 67 -17.83 -23.86 8.71
CA GLU A 67 -17.33 -24.65 9.84
C GLU A 67 -15.81 -24.92 9.72
N ASP A 68 -15.32 -25.23 8.52
CA ASP A 68 -13.90 -25.46 8.27
C ASP A 68 -13.07 -24.20 8.45
N GLU A 69 -13.55 -23.04 8.01
CA GLU A 69 -12.87 -21.76 8.19
C GLU A 69 -12.84 -21.37 9.66
N THR A 70 -13.93 -21.56 10.38
CA THR A 70 -14.01 -21.32 11.82
C THR A 70 -13.04 -22.22 12.60
N ALA A 71 -12.96 -23.50 12.24
CA ALA A 71 -12.01 -24.43 12.87
C ALA A 71 -10.54 -23.99 12.62
N LYS A 72 -10.20 -23.56 11.41
CA LYS A 72 -8.86 -23.06 11.08
C LYS A 72 -8.51 -21.77 11.85
N VAL A 73 -9.48 -20.87 12.00
CA VAL A 73 -9.31 -19.65 12.80
C VAL A 73 -9.01 -19.99 14.27
N ALA A 74 -9.76 -20.93 14.84
CA ALA A 74 -9.55 -21.37 16.23
C ALA A 74 -8.19 -22.04 16.41
N GLU A 75 -7.78 -22.89 15.47
CA GLU A 75 -6.46 -23.55 15.51
C GLU A 75 -5.33 -22.52 15.40
N ALA A 76 -5.41 -21.57 14.46
CA ALA A 76 -4.42 -20.52 14.29
C ALA A 76 -4.30 -19.61 15.53
N ALA A 77 -5.41 -19.28 16.17
CA ALA A 77 -5.41 -18.52 17.42
C ALA A 77 -4.73 -19.27 18.56
N LYS A 78 -5.02 -20.56 18.68
CA LYS A 78 -4.40 -21.43 19.67
C LYS A 78 -2.90 -21.58 19.45
N GLU A 79 -2.47 -21.79 18.20
CA GLU A 79 -1.04 -21.90 17.86
C GLU A 79 -0.31 -20.59 18.17
N TYR A 80 -0.92 -19.45 17.82
CA TYR A 80 -0.35 -18.15 18.13
C TYR A 80 -0.24 -17.93 19.65
N TYR A 81 -1.30 -18.22 20.41
CA TYR A 81 -1.28 -18.10 21.87
C TYR A 81 -0.22 -18.99 22.50
N ALA A 82 -0.09 -20.23 22.04
CA ALA A 82 0.94 -21.16 22.50
C ALA A 82 2.38 -20.73 22.13
N SER A 83 2.54 -19.86 21.15
CA SER A 83 3.83 -19.29 20.75
C SER A 83 4.30 -18.12 21.63
N LEU A 84 3.42 -17.61 22.48
CA LEU A 84 3.73 -16.51 23.40
C LEU A 84 4.43 -17.04 24.65
N SER A 85 5.40 -16.29 25.16
CA SER A 85 6.00 -16.57 26.45
C SER A 85 5.08 -16.18 27.62
N GLU A 86 5.35 -16.70 28.81
CA GLU A 86 4.63 -16.34 30.04
C GLU A 86 4.70 -14.83 30.31
N ASP A 87 5.86 -14.20 30.08
CA ASP A 87 6.04 -12.76 30.25
C ASP A 87 5.21 -11.95 29.24
N GLU A 88 5.09 -12.44 27.98
CA GLU A 88 4.29 -11.78 26.96
C GLU A 88 2.80 -11.87 27.25
N THR A 89 2.31 -13.04 27.66
CA THR A 89 0.92 -13.23 28.07
C THR A 89 0.56 -12.40 29.29
N ALA A 90 1.43 -12.38 30.30
CA ALA A 90 1.22 -11.58 31.51
C ALA A 90 1.24 -10.06 31.23
N TYR A 91 2.14 -9.62 30.35
CA TYR A 91 2.23 -8.20 29.97
C TYR A 91 1.05 -7.73 29.13
N MET A 92 0.59 -8.56 28.21
CA MET A 92 -0.51 -8.20 27.30
C MET A 92 -1.87 -8.38 27.94
N ASP A 93 -1.97 -9.15 29.03
CA ASP A 93 -3.22 -9.50 29.71
C ASP A 93 -4.30 -10.00 28.74
N VAL A 94 -3.92 -10.87 27.82
CA VAL A 94 -4.81 -11.43 26.79
C VAL A 94 -5.01 -12.92 26.98
N ALA A 95 -6.23 -13.39 26.76
CA ALA A 95 -6.57 -14.79 26.69
C ALA A 95 -6.53 -15.34 25.25
N GLU A 96 -6.47 -16.67 25.11
CA GLU A 96 -6.62 -17.31 23.79
C GLU A 96 -7.92 -16.90 23.09
N ALA A 97 -9.00 -16.72 23.87
CA ALA A 97 -10.29 -16.27 23.34
C ALA A 97 -10.24 -14.90 22.68
N ASP A 98 -9.50 -13.95 23.23
CA ASP A 98 -9.36 -12.61 22.67
C ASP A 98 -8.65 -12.63 21.30
N ILE A 99 -7.68 -13.53 21.19
CA ILE A 99 -6.97 -13.75 19.92
C ILE A 99 -7.89 -14.42 18.89
N ALA A 100 -8.68 -15.40 19.31
CA ALA A 100 -9.62 -16.10 18.45
C ALA A 100 -10.72 -15.15 17.94
N GLU A 101 -11.20 -14.23 18.78
CA GLU A 101 -12.14 -13.18 18.41
C GLU A 101 -11.56 -12.28 17.33
N TYR A 102 -10.35 -11.73 17.56
CA TYR A 102 -9.69 -10.89 16.56
C TYR A 102 -9.44 -11.64 15.24
N TYR A 103 -9.00 -12.89 15.30
CA TYR A 103 -8.78 -13.68 14.09
C TYR A 103 -10.07 -13.99 13.33
N THR A 104 -11.19 -14.08 14.03
CA THR A 104 -12.52 -14.20 13.40
C THR A 104 -12.89 -12.95 12.62
N HIS A 105 -12.73 -11.77 13.22
CA HIS A 105 -12.95 -10.50 12.53
C HIS A 105 -12.02 -10.34 11.32
N TYR A 106 -10.76 -10.69 11.47
CA TYR A 106 -9.79 -10.64 10.39
C TYR A 106 -10.16 -11.60 9.24
N ALA A 107 -10.56 -12.82 9.55
CA ALA A 107 -10.97 -13.82 8.55
C ALA A 107 -12.22 -13.37 7.78
N LEU A 108 -13.21 -12.77 8.46
CA LEU A 108 -14.39 -12.19 7.82
C LEU A 108 -14.03 -11.02 6.92
N ALA A 109 -13.15 -10.13 7.37
CA ALA A 109 -12.64 -9.02 6.58
C ALA A 109 -11.93 -9.50 5.31
N GLN A 110 -11.07 -10.52 5.41
CA GLN A 110 -10.38 -11.13 4.27
C GLN A 110 -11.35 -11.82 3.30
N LYS A 111 -12.32 -12.56 3.82
CA LYS A 111 -13.33 -13.22 3.00
C LYS A 111 -14.16 -12.22 2.20
N LEU A 112 -14.56 -11.13 2.83
CA LEU A 112 -15.26 -10.04 2.15
C LEU A 112 -14.37 -9.41 1.08
N TYR A 113 -13.10 -9.10 1.41
CA TYR A 113 -12.16 -8.53 0.45
C TYR A 113 -12.04 -9.41 -0.81
N HIS A 114 -11.83 -10.72 -0.62
CA HIS A 114 -11.78 -11.66 -1.73
C HIS A 114 -13.09 -11.70 -2.53
N SER A 115 -14.24 -11.62 -1.87
CA SER A 115 -15.54 -11.58 -2.56
C SER A 115 -15.70 -10.32 -3.41
N LEU A 116 -15.26 -9.17 -2.91
CA LEU A 116 -15.36 -7.88 -3.61
C LEU A 116 -14.35 -7.78 -4.77
N THR A 117 -13.18 -8.41 -4.62
CA THR A 117 -12.12 -8.38 -5.65
C THR A 117 -12.19 -9.57 -6.61
N ASN A 118 -12.98 -10.59 -6.30
CA ASN A 118 -13.15 -11.76 -7.16
C ASN A 118 -13.98 -11.38 -8.40
N GLY A 119 -13.31 -11.15 -9.50
CA GLY A 119 -13.91 -10.67 -10.75
C GLY A 119 -13.45 -9.28 -11.15
N VAL A 120 -12.63 -8.64 -10.32
CA VAL A 120 -11.83 -7.51 -10.79
C VAL A 120 -10.82 -8.07 -11.78
N ASN A 121 -10.98 -7.68 -13.04
CA ASN A 121 -10.05 -8.08 -14.08
C ASN A 121 -8.74 -7.34 -13.82
N GLU A 122 -7.72 -8.07 -13.35
CA GLU A 122 -6.36 -7.53 -13.17
C GLU A 122 -5.62 -7.41 -14.53
N GLU A 123 -6.20 -7.96 -15.60
CA GLU A 123 -5.68 -7.76 -16.92
C GLU A 123 -5.97 -6.31 -17.34
N VAL A 124 -4.97 -5.48 -17.23
CA VAL A 124 -4.95 -4.16 -17.87
C VAL A 124 -5.07 -4.42 -19.37
N SER A 125 -6.10 -3.89 -20.01
CA SER A 125 -6.25 -4.05 -21.47
C SER A 125 -5.03 -3.45 -22.17
N ASP A 126 -4.67 -3.99 -23.34
CA ASP A 126 -3.59 -3.43 -24.16
C ASP A 126 -3.81 -1.93 -24.45
N ASP A 127 -5.07 -1.49 -24.47
CA ASP A 127 -5.44 -0.08 -24.65
C ASP A 127 -5.24 0.77 -23.38
N GLU A 128 -5.36 0.19 -22.18
CA GLU A 128 -5.09 0.87 -20.90
C GLU A 128 -3.59 0.89 -20.57
N ALA A 129 -2.87 -0.17 -20.95
CA ALA A 129 -1.41 -0.26 -20.81
C ALA A 129 -0.64 0.45 -21.93
N ARG A 130 -1.36 1.04 -22.91
CA ARG A 130 -0.72 1.63 -24.07
C ARG A 130 0.14 2.81 -23.68
N VAL A 131 1.43 2.64 -23.92
CA VAL A 131 2.42 3.71 -23.90
C VAL A 131 2.57 4.21 -25.33
N MET A 132 2.39 5.52 -25.54
CA MET A 132 2.54 6.16 -26.85
C MET A 132 3.75 7.08 -26.81
N GLU A 133 4.57 7.01 -27.86
CA GLU A 133 5.54 8.05 -28.13
C GLU A 133 4.89 9.07 -29.04
N ILE A 134 4.83 10.31 -28.58
CA ILE A 134 4.30 11.45 -29.35
C ILE A 134 5.42 12.46 -29.60
N MET A 135 5.34 13.12 -30.72
CA MET A 135 6.14 14.34 -30.96
C MET A 135 5.29 15.56 -30.67
N GLN A 136 5.91 16.55 -30.05
CA GLN A 136 5.27 17.81 -29.69
C GLN A 136 6.06 19.01 -30.17
N ILE A 137 5.34 20.08 -30.48
CA ILE A 137 5.92 21.41 -30.71
C ILE A 137 5.24 22.34 -29.70
N TYR A 138 6.01 22.91 -28.80
CA TYR A 138 5.53 23.88 -27.84
C TYR A 138 6.17 25.24 -28.16
N VAL A 139 5.35 26.23 -28.30
CA VAL A 139 5.76 27.64 -28.53
C VAL A 139 4.92 28.54 -27.62
N THR A 140 5.49 29.63 -27.16
CA THR A 140 4.83 30.60 -26.27
C THR A 140 4.30 31.82 -27.02
N ASP A 141 4.74 32.01 -28.24
CA ASP A 141 4.39 33.14 -29.09
C ASP A 141 3.34 32.75 -30.16
N GLU A 142 2.30 33.55 -30.30
CA GLU A 142 1.16 33.27 -31.20
C GLU A 142 1.58 33.34 -32.67
N ASP A 143 2.42 34.29 -33.06
CA ASP A 143 2.90 34.44 -34.44
C ASP A 143 3.74 33.23 -34.84
N ARG A 144 4.59 32.71 -33.90
CA ARG A 144 5.36 31.47 -34.10
C ARG A 144 4.46 30.24 -34.20
N ALA A 145 3.36 30.20 -33.44
CA ALA A 145 2.39 29.11 -33.54
C ALA A 145 1.75 29.09 -34.93
N HIS A 146 1.37 30.23 -35.46
CA HIS A 146 0.85 30.34 -36.82
C HIS A 146 1.85 29.97 -37.89
N GLU A 147 3.14 30.33 -37.72
CA GLU A 147 4.20 29.85 -38.62
C GLU A 147 4.34 28.33 -38.64
N VAL A 148 4.30 27.70 -37.47
CA VAL A 148 4.34 26.23 -37.32
C VAL A 148 3.16 25.59 -38.04
N GLU A 149 1.93 26.10 -37.80
CA GLU A 149 0.71 25.62 -38.48
C GLU A 149 0.83 25.70 -39.99
N GLN A 150 1.29 26.86 -40.51
CA GLN A 150 1.48 27.05 -41.94
C GLN A 150 2.48 26.09 -42.55
N LYS A 151 3.60 25.86 -41.89
CA LYS A 151 4.63 24.91 -42.36
C LYS A 151 4.12 23.48 -42.41
N LEU A 152 3.45 23.05 -41.36
CA LEU A 152 2.83 21.73 -41.31
C LEU A 152 1.72 21.57 -42.36
N ALA A 153 0.91 22.62 -42.59
CA ALA A 153 -0.12 22.63 -43.64
C ALA A 153 0.47 22.57 -45.06
N GLN A 154 1.70 23.06 -45.27
CA GLN A 154 2.43 22.99 -46.55
C GLN A 154 3.09 21.60 -46.74
N GLY A 155 3.05 20.74 -45.73
CA GLY A 155 3.59 19.37 -45.79
C GLY A 155 5.04 19.27 -45.34
N ASP A 156 5.57 20.27 -44.63
CA ASP A 156 6.90 20.17 -44.00
C ASP A 156 6.92 19.05 -43.00
N ASP A 157 8.06 18.38 -42.89
CA ASP A 157 8.25 17.26 -41.94
C ASP A 157 8.14 17.72 -40.50
N PHE A 158 7.30 17.04 -39.73
CA PHE A 158 7.01 17.41 -38.33
C PHE A 158 8.26 17.48 -37.46
N ALA A 159 9.15 16.50 -37.58
CA ALA A 159 10.38 16.47 -36.80
C ALA A 159 11.30 17.67 -37.14
N SER A 160 11.37 18.04 -38.41
CA SER A 160 12.14 19.19 -38.86
C SER A 160 11.57 20.51 -38.33
N VAL A 161 10.25 20.67 -38.35
CA VAL A 161 9.57 21.84 -37.79
C VAL A 161 9.74 21.87 -36.27
N ALA A 162 9.58 20.73 -35.61
CA ALA A 162 9.77 20.63 -34.17
C ALA A 162 11.18 21.02 -33.71
N ASN A 163 12.21 20.56 -34.42
CA ASN A 163 13.59 20.92 -34.10
C ASN A 163 13.89 22.43 -34.24
N ASN A 164 13.15 23.14 -35.12
CA ASN A 164 13.35 24.56 -35.36
C ASN A 164 12.51 25.49 -34.48
N TYR A 165 11.34 25.02 -34.04
CA TYR A 165 10.37 25.86 -33.37
C TYR A 165 10.10 25.49 -31.90
N ASN A 166 10.33 24.22 -31.48
CA ASN A 166 10.02 23.80 -30.15
C ASN A 166 10.88 24.52 -29.10
N GLU A 167 10.23 25.07 -28.09
CA GLU A 167 10.89 25.79 -27.00
C GLU A 167 11.18 24.89 -25.79
N LEU A 168 10.68 23.66 -25.77
CA LEU A 168 11.00 22.66 -24.75
C LEU A 168 12.28 21.89 -25.14
N SER A 169 12.92 21.33 -24.11
CA SER A 169 14.15 20.54 -24.32
C SER A 169 13.93 19.21 -25.04
N ALA A 170 12.68 18.69 -25.05
CA ALA A 170 12.34 17.46 -25.71
C ALA A 170 11.19 17.63 -26.69
N ILE A 171 11.38 17.13 -27.91
CA ILE A 171 10.33 17.05 -28.95
C ILE A 171 9.59 15.71 -28.94
N GLN A 172 10.18 14.68 -28.31
CA GLN A 172 9.56 13.37 -28.11
C GLN A 172 9.21 13.20 -26.64
N VAL A 173 8.00 12.75 -26.39
CA VAL A 173 7.47 12.51 -25.05
C VAL A 173 6.73 11.18 -25.04
N THR A 174 6.99 10.41 -24.01
CA THR A 174 6.25 9.18 -23.74
C THR A 174 5.03 9.52 -22.89
N VAL A 175 3.85 9.15 -23.32
CA VAL A 175 2.59 9.34 -22.59
C VAL A 175 1.97 7.99 -22.28
N SER A 176 1.61 7.79 -21.02
CA SER A 176 0.77 6.70 -20.56
C SER A 176 -0.60 7.25 -20.15
N ARG A 177 -1.58 6.39 -20.11
CA ARG A 177 -2.88 6.73 -19.56
C ARG A 177 -2.81 6.42 -18.06
N ASP A 178 -2.69 7.45 -17.23
CA ASP A 178 -2.84 7.36 -15.76
C ASP A 178 -4.32 7.48 -15.37
#